data_274bbff685fe3831c3c828befddbac3a
#
_entry.id   274bbff685fe3831c3c828befddbac3a
#
_cell.length_a   1.000
_cell.length_b   1.000
_cell.length_c   1.000
_cell.angle_alpha   90.00
_cell.angle_beta   90.00
_cell.angle_gamma   90.00
#
_symmetry.space_group_name_H-M   'P 1'
#
loop_
_entity.id
_entity.type
_entity.pdbx_description
1 polymer ?
#
loop_
_entity_poly.entity_id
_entity_poly.type
_entity_poly.pdbx_seq_one_letter_code
_entity_poly.pdbx_strand_id
1 'polypeptide(L)'
;INFAFKAFFKEHTHAWGIETRQLKRRKQSILSFHNRILNGYLRTSIVFGLIGYFFSWQAMVIYISLGIVANYIFQLTNFIEHYGLVRMKGKPVQYHHSWNSNNRMTSYLTYNLTRHSDHHVHAQKEFWELNPCDNEGVVLPSGYLTYILLFTFFPFYAKSQMKPRLKNWHQNYASDDEKSLTTHYLNFSN
;
A
#
# COMPACT_ATOMS: atom_id res chain seq x y z
N ILE A 1 0.45 -13.16 4.53
CA ILE A 1 -0.54 -13.73 3.59
C ILE A 1 -1.95 -13.26 3.95
N ASN A 2 -2.45 -13.47 5.17
CA ASN A 2 -3.81 -13.06 5.57
C ASN A 2 -4.10 -11.55 5.39
N PHE A 3 -3.11 -10.69 5.59
CA PHE A 3 -3.28 -9.25 5.39
C PHE A 3 -3.54 -8.92 3.92
N ALA A 4 -2.65 -9.37 3.02
CA ALA A 4 -2.76 -9.06 1.60
C ALA A 4 -4.10 -9.53 0.99
N PHE A 5 -4.53 -10.73 1.39
CA PHE A 5 -5.82 -11.27 0.97
C PHE A 5 -7.00 -10.41 1.46
N LYS A 6 -7.04 -10.06 2.75
CA LYS A 6 -8.08 -9.18 3.31
C LYS A 6 -8.07 -7.79 2.70
N ALA A 7 -6.88 -7.21 2.47
CA ALA A 7 -6.72 -5.90 1.86
C ALA A 7 -7.27 -5.89 0.44
N PHE A 8 -6.91 -6.88 -0.38
CA PHE A 8 -7.42 -7.03 -1.74
C PHE A 8 -8.96 -6.99 -1.81
N PHE A 9 -9.64 -7.82 -1.02
CA PHE A 9 -11.11 -7.82 -1.01
C PHE A 9 -11.72 -6.54 -0.47
N LYS A 10 -11.12 -5.96 0.58
CA LYS A 10 -11.58 -4.70 1.16
C LYS A 10 -11.46 -3.54 0.18
N GLU A 11 -10.37 -3.47 -0.56
CA GLU A 11 -10.16 -2.45 -1.60
C GLU A 11 -11.16 -2.59 -2.74
N HIS A 12 -11.39 -3.81 -3.22
CA HIS A 12 -12.39 -4.06 -4.25
C HIS A 12 -13.80 -3.66 -3.83
N THR A 13 -14.22 -4.05 -2.63
CA THR A 13 -15.55 -3.67 -2.11
C THR A 13 -15.67 -2.16 -1.88
N HIS A 14 -14.60 -1.52 -1.43
CA HIS A 14 -14.57 -0.07 -1.24
C HIS A 14 -14.62 0.67 -2.58
N ALA A 15 -13.80 0.25 -3.55
CA ALA A 15 -13.81 0.80 -4.91
C ALA A 15 -15.19 0.66 -5.56
N TRP A 16 -15.82 -0.52 -5.44
CA TRP A 16 -17.17 -0.74 -5.91
C TRP A 16 -18.17 0.22 -5.27
N GLY A 17 -18.08 0.41 -3.95
CA GLY A 17 -18.93 1.36 -3.23
C GLY A 17 -18.74 2.81 -3.68
N ILE A 18 -17.52 3.23 -3.99
CA ILE A 18 -17.24 4.57 -4.53
C ILE A 18 -17.85 4.72 -5.93
N GLU A 19 -17.57 3.78 -6.82
CA GLU A 19 -18.03 3.81 -8.21
C GLU A 19 -19.56 3.82 -8.31
N THR A 20 -20.24 2.96 -7.55
CA THR A 20 -21.71 2.91 -7.54
C THR A 20 -22.33 4.20 -7.01
N ARG A 21 -21.73 4.85 -6.00
CA ARG A 21 -22.18 6.17 -5.54
C ARG A 21 -21.99 7.25 -6.61
N GLN A 22 -20.88 7.23 -7.36
CA GLN A 22 -20.64 8.18 -8.44
C GLN A 22 -21.63 8.00 -9.60
N LEU A 23 -21.89 6.75 -10.01
CA LEU A 23 -22.87 6.44 -11.06
C LEU A 23 -24.29 6.90 -10.67
N LYS A 24 -24.70 6.64 -9.42
CA LYS A 24 -25.98 7.12 -8.90
C LYS A 24 -26.09 8.66 -8.96
N ARG A 25 -25.04 9.37 -8.56
CA ARG A 25 -25.02 10.86 -8.65
C ARG A 25 -25.16 11.35 -10.09
N ARG A 26 -24.60 10.60 -11.06
CA ARG A 26 -24.69 10.90 -12.49
C ARG A 26 -25.98 10.35 -13.16
N LYS A 27 -26.89 9.75 -12.39
CA LYS A 27 -28.10 9.09 -12.88
C LYS A 27 -27.82 8.01 -13.93
N GLN A 28 -26.71 7.29 -13.78
CA GLN A 28 -26.28 6.22 -14.69
C GLN A 28 -26.50 4.85 -14.06
N SER A 29 -26.79 3.86 -14.91
CA SER A 29 -26.94 2.47 -14.49
C SER A 29 -25.60 1.90 -13.99
N ILE A 30 -25.66 1.07 -12.93
CA ILE A 30 -24.50 0.34 -12.41
C ILE A 30 -23.97 -0.66 -13.45
N LEU A 31 -24.83 -1.24 -14.27
CA LEU A 31 -24.47 -2.17 -15.35
C LEU A 31 -24.23 -1.46 -16.69
N SER A 32 -23.76 -0.24 -16.67
CA SER A 32 -23.46 0.52 -17.89
C SER A 32 -21.96 0.52 -18.22
N PHE A 33 -21.63 0.80 -19.47
CA PHE A 33 -20.24 1.03 -19.92
C PHE A 33 -19.56 2.23 -19.21
N HIS A 34 -20.30 3.03 -18.45
CA HIS A 34 -19.73 4.09 -17.62
C HIS A 34 -19.14 3.55 -16.31
N ASN A 35 -19.43 2.30 -15.94
CA ASN A 35 -18.84 1.68 -14.76
C ASN A 35 -17.39 1.28 -15.05
N ARG A 36 -16.47 2.01 -14.44
CA ARG A 36 -15.02 1.83 -14.64
C ARG A 36 -14.51 0.47 -14.17
N ILE A 37 -15.14 -0.08 -13.12
CA ILE A 37 -14.74 -1.39 -12.57
C ILE A 37 -15.17 -2.51 -13.50
N LEU A 38 -16.41 -2.48 -14.00
CA LEU A 38 -16.88 -3.46 -14.99
C LEU A 38 -16.06 -3.39 -16.28
N ASN A 39 -15.76 -2.19 -16.75
CA ASN A 39 -14.88 -2.00 -17.91
C ASN A 39 -13.46 -2.52 -17.65
N GLY A 40 -12.94 -2.34 -16.43
CA GLY A 40 -11.66 -2.92 -16.02
C GLY A 40 -11.68 -4.45 -16.13
N TYR A 41 -12.69 -5.10 -15.56
CA TYR A 41 -12.85 -6.55 -15.67
C TYR A 41 -13.01 -7.03 -17.11
N LEU A 42 -13.83 -6.33 -17.91
CA LEU A 42 -14.00 -6.67 -19.32
C LEU A 42 -12.67 -6.61 -20.08
N ARG A 43 -11.92 -5.51 -19.94
CA ARG A 43 -10.61 -5.37 -20.60
C ARG A 43 -9.63 -6.45 -20.14
N THR A 44 -9.58 -6.75 -18.86
CA THR A 44 -8.72 -7.82 -18.32
C THR A 44 -9.11 -9.19 -18.88
N SER A 45 -10.41 -9.48 -18.97
CA SER A 45 -10.92 -10.73 -19.55
C SER A 45 -10.58 -10.85 -21.04
N ILE A 46 -10.66 -9.74 -21.79
CA ILE A 46 -10.26 -9.71 -23.20
C ILE A 46 -8.75 -10.01 -23.32
N VAL A 47 -7.91 -9.38 -22.50
CA VAL A 47 -6.45 -9.63 -22.51
C VAL A 47 -6.15 -11.10 -22.22
N PHE A 48 -6.79 -11.68 -21.21
CA PHE A 48 -6.63 -13.10 -20.90
C PHE A 48 -7.08 -14.01 -22.04
N GLY A 49 -8.22 -13.69 -22.66
CA GLY A 49 -8.71 -14.42 -23.83
C GLY A 49 -7.75 -14.35 -25.03
N LEU A 50 -7.20 -13.17 -25.29
CA LEU A 50 -6.21 -12.99 -26.37
C LEU A 50 -4.91 -13.75 -26.09
N ILE A 51 -4.41 -13.71 -24.87
CA ILE A 51 -3.22 -14.47 -24.49
C ILE A 51 -3.47 -15.98 -24.65
N GLY A 52 -4.62 -16.47 -24.19
CA GLY A 52 -4.99 -17.89 -24.32
C GLY A 52 -5.16 -18.32 -25.78
N TYR A 53 -5.72 -17.46 -26.63
CA TYR A 53 -5.95 -17.73 -28.04
C TYR A 53 -4.67 -17.68 -28.88
N PHE A 54 -3.85 -16.62 -28.74
CA PHE A 54 -2.67 -16.42 -29.60
C PHE A 54 -1.43 -17.19 -29.14
N PHE A 55 -1.32 -17.50 -27.86
CA PHE A 55 -0.13 -18.18 -27.31
C PHE A 55 -0.49 -19.59 -26.80
N SER A 56 -1.13 -19.69 -25.64
CA SER A 56 -1.62 -20.96 -25.08
C SER A 56 -2.36 -20.72 -23.76
N TRP A 57 -3.12 -21.71 -23.31
CA TRP A 57 -3.74 -21.64 -21.98
C TRP A 57 -2.69 -21.60 -20.84
N GLN A 58 -1.52 -22.22 -21.04
CA GLN A 58 -0.41 -22.18 -20.08
C GLN A 58 0.14 -20.75 -19.94
N ALA A 59 0.30 -20.04 -21.08
CA ALA A 59 0.72 -18.65 -21.06
C ALA A 59 -0.30 -17.76 -20.31
N MET A 60 -1.58 -18.00 -20.48
CA MET A 60 -2.65 -17.32 -19.74
C MET A 60 -2.53 -17.57 -18.23
N VAL A 61 -2.31 -18.82 -17.82
CA VAL A 61 -2.14 -19.18 -16.40
C VAL A 61 -0.90 -18.51 -15.81
N ILE A 62 0.21 -18.50 -16.53
CA ILE A 62 1.43 -17.79 -16.10
C ILE A 62 1.15 -16.29 -15.92
N TYR A 63 0.48 -15.67 -16.87
CA TYR A 63 0.15 -14.25 -16.80
C TYR A 63 -0.74 -13.91 -15.60
N ILE A 64 -1.77 -14.72 -15.35
CA ILE A 64 -2.62 -14.59 -14.15
C ILE A 64 -1.81 -14.74 -12.86
N SER A 65 -0.92 -15.73 -12.82
CA SER A 65 -0.05 -15.98 -11.65
C SER A 65 0.88 -14.80 -11.37
N LEU A 66 1.47 -14.20 -12.41
CA LEU A 66 2.27 -12.98 -12.29
C LEU A 66 1.44 -11.81 -11.74
N GLY A 67 0.19 -11.66 -12.19
CA GLY A 67 -0.73 -10.65 -11.65
C GLY A 67 -1.03 -10.84 -10.16
N ILE A 68 -1.21 -12.09 -9.71
CA ILE A 68 -1.40 -12.43 -8.29
C ILE A 68 -0.15 -12.06 -7.48
N VAL A 69 1.04 -12.43 -7.96
CA VAL A 69 2.31 -12.10 -7.31
C VAL A 69 2.53 -10.59 -7.24
N ALA A 70 2.28 -9.87 -8.34
CA ALA A 70 2.38 -8.42 -8.38
C ALA A 70 1.43 -7.75 -7.39
N ASN A 71 0.18 -8.21 -7.31
CA ASN A 71 -0.78 -7.72 -6.32
C ASN A 71 -0.32 -8.02 -4.88
N TYR A 72 0.19 -9.22 -4.62
CA TYR A 72 0.75 -9.55 -3.30
C TYR A 72 1.88 -8.61 -2.90
N ILE A 73 2.83 -8.35 -3.79
CA ILE A 73 3.94 -7.41 -3.56
C ILE A 73 3.41 -6.01 -3.28
N PHE A 74 2.44 -5.54 -4.07
CA PHE A 74 1.80 -4.23 -3.88
C PHE A 74 1.14 -4.11 -2.50
N GLN A 75 0.34 -5.11 -2.10
CA GLN A 75 -0.32 -5.11 -0.79
C GLN A 75 0.68 -5.19 0.36
N LEU A 76 1.77 -5.92 0.18
CA LEU A 76 2.81 -6.03 1.20
C LEU A 76 3.60 -4.73 1.32
N THR A 77 3.87 -4.03 0.21
CA THR A 77 4.49 -2.70 0.21
C THR A 77 3.61 -1.73 0.99
N ASN A 78 2.32 -1.65 0.67
CA ASN A 78 1.35 -0.81 1.38
C ASN A 78 1.28 -1.14 2.89
N PHE A 79 1.36 -2.43 3.24
CA PHE A 79 1.45 -2.85 4.63
C PHE A 79 2.71 -2.35 5.33
N ILE A 80 3.86 -2.44 4.68
CA ILE A 80 5.15 -2.00 5.23
C ILE A 80 5.15 -0.48 5.43
N GLU A 81 4.65 0.27 4.44
CA GLU A 81 4.57 1.73 4.46
C GLU A 81 3.78 2.28 5.65
N HIS A 82 2.82 1.51 6.16
CA HIS A 82 1.96 1.93 7.27
C HIS A 82 2.07 1.05 8.51
N TYR A 83 3.02 0.11 8.54
CA TYR A 83 3.13 -0.87 9.62
C TYR A 83 3.23 -0.23 11.01
N GLY A 84 2.21 -0.46 11.84
CA GLY A 84 2.16 -0.03 13.23
C GLY A 84 1.95 1.47 13.46
N LEU A 85 1.90 2.27 12.39
CA LEU A 85 1.61 3.70 12.47
C LEU A 85 0.10 3.93 12.50
N VAL A 86 -0.33 4.91 13.27
CA VAL A 86 -1.75 5.28 13.38
C VAL A 86 -1.95 6.75 13.08
N ARG A 87 -3.14 7.08 12.59
CA ARG A 87 -3.60 8.44 12.34
C ARG A 87 -5.00 8.61 12.92
N MET A 88 -5.24 9.72 13.57
CA MET A 88 -6.58 10.07 14.06
C MET A 88 -7.55 10.27 12.89
N LYS A 89 -8.74 9.67 13.00
CA LYS A 89 -9.78 9.82 11.98
C LYS A 89 -10.17 11.29 11.81
N GLY A 90 -10.18 11.75 10.56
CA GLY A 90 -10.53 13.14 10.22
C GLY A 90 -9.40 14.16 10.34
N LYS A 91 -8.24 13.79 10.87
CA LYS A 91 -7.05 14.65 10.87
C LYS A 91 -6.29 14.54 9.54
N PRO A 92 -5.60 15.59 9.07
CA PRO A 92 -4.79 15.53 7.87
C PRO A 92 -3.63 14.54 8.02
N VAL A 93 -3.16 14.02 6.88
CA VAL A 93 -1.94 13.22 6.85
C VAL A 93 -0.74 14.10 7.17
N GLN A 94 0.22 13.57 7.92
CA GLN A 94 1.49 14.20 8.24
C GLN A 94 2.64 13.24 7.87
N TYR A 95 3.86 13.76 7.83
CA TYR A 95 5.03 13.01 7.40
C TYR A 95 5.33 11.76 8.24
N HIS A 96 4.97 11.76 9.53
CA HIS A 96 5.19 10.64 10.43
C HIS A 96 4.13 9.51 10.34
N HIS A 97 3.15 9.61 9.44
CA HIS A 97 2.10 8.59 9.25
C HIS A 97 2.47 7.50 8.25
N SER A 98 3.67 7.55 7.68
CA SER A 98 4.18 6.50 6.79
C SER A 98 5.68 6.32 6.94
N TRP A 99 6.14 5.08 6.72
CA TRP A 99 7.56 4.75 6.68
C TRP A 99 8.15 5.15 5.33
N ASN A 100 9.24 5.90 5.36
CA ASN A 100 10.03 6.23 4.18
C ASN A 100 11.24 5.31 4.04
N SER A 101 11.86 5.30 2.88
CA SER A 101 13.18 4.70 2.69
C SER A 101 14.01 5.53 1.72
N ASN A 102 15.25 5.83 2.10
CA ASN A 102 16.22 6.56 1.29
C ASN A 102 17.17 5.63 0.54
N ASN A 103 16.84 4.33 0.47
CA ASN A 103 17.62 3.37 -0.30
C ASN A 103 17.50 3.67 -1.79
N ARG A 104 18.62 4.01 -2.42
CA ARG A 104 18.70 4.42 -3.84
C ARG A 104 18.11 3.38 -4.79
N MET A 105 18.50 2.11 -4.61
CA MET A 105 18.06 1.04 -5.50
C MET A 105 16.53 0.89 -5.46
N THR A 106 15.94 0.85 -4.26
CA THR A 106 14.49 0.75 -4.11
C THR A 106 13.80 2.01 -4.66
N SER A 107 14.36 3.20 -4.43
CA SER A 107 13.80 4.45 -4.97
C SER A 107 13.75 4.45 -6.50
N TYR A 108 14.80 3.98 -7.17
CA TYR A 108 14.80 3.85 -8.63
C TYR A 108 13.77 2.83 -9.12
N LEU A 109 13.71 1.65 -8.50
CA LEU A 109 12.79 0.58 -8.89
C LEU A 109 11.31 0.93 -8.67
N THR A 110 11.03 1.80 -7.71
CA THR A 110 9.66 2.19 -7.33
C THR A 110 9.29 3.61 -7.74
N TYR A 111 10.08 4.26 -8.61
CA TYR A 111 9.81 5.64 -9.03
C TYR A 111 9.63 6.59 -7.84
N ASN A 112 10.57 6.56 -6.87
CA ASN A 112 10.54 7.34 -5.63
C ASN A 112 9.31 7.11 -4.71
N LEU A 113 8.51 6.07 -4.91
CA LEU A 113 7.42 5.72 -4.00
C LEU A 113 7.90 5.52 -2.55
N THR A 114 9.20 5.25 -2.38
CA THR A 114 9.85 5.15 -1.07
C THR A 114 9.85 6.46 -0.27
N ARG A 115 9.58 7.61 -0.93
CA ARG A 115 9.33 8.91 -0.30
C ARG A 115 7.85 9.09 0.01
N HIS A 116 7.29 8.07 0.64
CA HIS A 116 5.85 7.84 0.77
C HIS A 116 5.14 8.90 1.59
N SER A 117 5.82 9.45 2.59
CA SER A 117 5.28 10.54 3.41
C SER A 117 5.05 11.81 2.59
N ASP A 118 6.01 12.20 1.75
CA ASP A 118 5.87 13.39 0.89
C ASP A 118 4.77 13.18 -0.17
N HIS A 119 4.68 11.96 -0.71
CA HIS A 119 3.58 11.57 -1.60
C HIS A 119 2.21 11.73 -0.95
N HIS A 120 2.06 11.34 0.32
CA HIS A 120 0.79 11.48 1.03
C HIS A 120 0.45 12.93 1.40
N VAL A 121 1.44 13.71 1.81
CA VAL A 121 1.23 15.12 2.20
C VAL A 121 1.01 15.98 0.95
N HIS A 122 1.67 15.67 -0.14
CA HIS A 122 1.63 16.41 -1.39
C HIS A 122 1.21 15.51 -2.56
N ALA A 123 -0.01 15.01 -2.54
CA ALA A 123 -0.53 14.06 -3.54
C ALA A 123 -0.55 14.58 -5.00
N GLN A 124 -0.27 15.88 -5.22
CA GLN A 124 -0.19 16.50 -6.54
C GLN A 124 1.24 16.52 -7.12
N LYS A 125 2.25 16.22 -6.29
CA LYS A 125 3.62 16.15 -6.78
C LYS A 125 3.83 14.97 -7.70
N GLU A 126 4.59 15.18 -8.73
CA GLU A 126 5.08 14.13 -9.61
C GLU A 126 6.17 13.29 -8.88
N PHE A 127 6.35 12.04 -9.28
CA PHE A 127 7.25 11.12 -8.58
C PHE A 127 8.71 11.62 -8.52
N TRP A 128 9.15 12.42 -9.48
CA TRP A 128 10.51 13.01 -9.50
C TRP A 128 10.64 14.24 -8.59
N GLU A 129 9.53 14.85 -8.17
CA GLU A 129 9.51 16.01 -7.28
C GLU A 129 9.43 15.63 -5.81
N LEU A 130 9.25 14.34 -5.51
CA LEU A 130 9.16 13.86 -4.14
C LEU A 130 10.47 14.02 -3.39
N ASN A 131 10.42 14.58 -2.20
CA ASN A 131 11.57 14.85 -1.34
C ASN A 131 11.75 13.77 -0.26
N PRO A 132 12.99 13.46 0.12
CA PRO A 132 13.24 12.69 1.33
C PRO A 132 12.83 13.54 2.56
N CYS A 133 12.08 12.94 3.47
CA CYS A 133 11.54 13.62 4.66
C CYS A 133 12.27 13.13 5.92
N ASP A 134 13.62 13.26 5.93
CA ASP A 134 14.49 12.65 6.93
C ASP A 134 14.29 13.21 8.34
N ASN A 135 13.92 14.49 8.45
CA ASN A 135 13.74 15.17 9.74
C ASN A 135 12.30 15.20 10.23
N GLU A 136 11.33 15.05 9.32
CA GLU A 136 9.91 15.20 9.61
C GLU A 136 9.15 13.87 9.61
N GLY A 137 9.71 12.86 8.95
CA GLY A 137 9.16 11.54 8.78
C GLY A 137 9.96 10.45 9.46
N VAL A 138 9.40 9.25 9.47
CA VAL A 138 10.08 8.07 9.96
C VAL A 138 10.68 7.27 8.81
N VAL A 139 11.91 6.83 9.00
CA VAL A 139 12.70 6.19 7.94
C VAL A 139 13.05 4.75 8.33
N LEU A 140 12.85 3.84 7.38
CA LEU A 140 13.31 2.46 7.50
C LEU A 140 14.82 2.37 7.34
N PRO A 141 15.51 1.47 8.05
CA PRO A 141 16.96 1.32 7.96
C PRO A 141 17.42 0.72 6.63
N SER A 142 16.49 0.14 5.86
CA SER A 142 16.75 -0.53 4.60
C SER A 142 15.65 -0.24 3.57
N GLY A 143 15.87 -0.66 2.32
CA GLY A 143 14.88 -0.46 1.26
C GLY A 143 13.62 -1.30 1.46
N TYR A 144 12.51 -0.89 0.85
CA TYR A 144 11.24 -1.65 0.87
C TYR A 144 11.41 -3.08 0.36
N LEU A 145 12.25 -3.29 -0.67
CA LEU A 145 12.50 -4.63 -1.19
C LEU A 145 13.04 -5.58 -0.10
N THR A 146 13.95 -5.09 0.75
CA THR A 146 14.44 -5.87 1.90
C THR A 146 13.31 -6.23 2.85
N TYR A 147 12.44 -5.28 3.19
CA TYR A 147 11.30 -5.53 4.08
C TYR A 147 10.23 -6.41 3.44
N ILE A 148 10.00 -6.33 2.12
CA ILE A 148 9.14 -7.26 1.38
C ILE A 148 9.64 -8.69 1.57
N LEU A 149 10.93 -8.92 1.36
CA LEU A 149 11.53 -10.25 1.56
C LEU A 149 11.47 -10.70 3.02
N LEU A 150 11.78 -9.81 3.96
CA LEU A 150 11.72 -10.12 5.39
C LEU A 150 10.31 -10.46 5.85
N PHE A 151 9.30 -9.66 5.51
CA PHE A 151 7.92 -9.95 5.89
C PHE A 151 7.34 -11.18 5.19
N THR A 152 7.82 -11.52 3.99
CA THR A 152 7.41 -12.73 3.27
C THR A 152 7.99 -14.00 3.90
N PHE A 153 9.30 -14.03 4.14
CA PHE A 153 10.02 -15.25 4.53
C PHE A 153 10.35 -15.32 6.03
N PHE A 154 10.55 -14.17 6.68
CA PHE A 154 10.99 -14.07 8.07
C PHE A 154 10.14 -13.06 8.87
N PRO A 155 8.80 -13.23 8.95
CA PRO A 155 7.90 -12.22 9.50
C PRO A 155 8.16 -11.89 10.98
N PHE A 156 8.61 -12.86 11.77
CA PHE A 156 8.95 -12.62 13.18
C PHE A 156 10.20 -11.73 13.31
N TYR A 157 11.22 -11.98 12.50
CA TYR A 157 12.40 -11.15 12.46
C TYR A 157 12.09 -9.73 11.94
N ALA A 158 11.31 -9.61 10.87
CA ALA A 158 10.85 -8.31 10.38
C ALA A 158 10.16 -7.49 11.49
N LYS A 159 9.25 -8.10 12.24
CA LYS A 159 8.56 -7.46 13.37
C LYS A 159 9.52 -7.04 14.47
N SER A 160 10.51 -7.87 14.81
CA SER A 160 11.51 -7.54 15.83
C SER A 160 12.35 -6.32 15.44
N GLN A 161 12.69 -6.19 14.15
CA GLN A 161 13.40 -5.03 13.60
C GLN A 161 12.54 -3.75 13.60
N MET A 162 11.22 -3.89 13.44
CA MET A 162 10.29 -2.74 13.47
C MET A 162 9.97 -2.26 14.90
N LYS A 163 10.04 -3.13 15.91
CA LYS A 163 9.66 -2.80 17.31
C LYS A 163 10.40 -1.57 17.85
N PRO A 164 11.73 -1.45 17.82
CA PRO A 164 12.45 -0.28 18.34
C PRO A 164 12.11 0.99 17.56
N ARG A 165 11.79 0.89 16.27
CA ARG A 165 11.41 2.03 15.44
C ARG A 165 10.02 2.53 15.73
N LEU A 166 9.08 1.62 15.97
CA LEU A 166 7.74 1.96 16.45
C LEU A 166 7.80 2.62 17.83
N LYS A 167 8.70 2.17 18.72
CA LYS A 167 8.94 2.82 20.00
C LYS A 167 9.45 4.26 19.81
N ASN A 168 10.41 4.46 18.90
CA ASN A 168 10.92 5.80 18.57
C ASN A 168 9.81 6.68 17.97
N TRP A 169 9.00 6.16 17.04
CA TRP A 169 7.86 6.89 16.49
C TRP A 169 6.87 7.31 17.58
N HIS A 170 6.51 6.39 18.46
CA HIS A 170 5.59 6.66 19.57
C HIS A 170 6.11 7.74 20.53
N GLN A 171 7.42 7.76 20.80
CA GLN A 171 8.03 8.71 21.73
C GLN A 171 8.21 10.10 21.13
N ASN A 172 8.65 10.18 19.88
CA ASN A 172 9.18 11.42 19.30
C ASN A 172 8.29 12.05 18.21
N TYR A 173 7.37 11.29 17.60
CA TYR A 173 6.57 11.77 16.47
C TYR A 173 5.07 11.74 16.71
N ALA A 174 4.56 10.72 17.41
CA ALA A 174 3.14 10.55 17.65
C ALA A 174 2.58 11.67 18.54
N SER A 175 1.43 12.22 18.17
CA SER A 175 0.66 13.12 19.03
C SER A 175 0.09 12.37 20.25
N ASP A 176 -0.35 13.09 21.27
CA ASP A 176 -0.90 12.47 22.48
C ASP A 176 -2.17 11.66 22.20
N ASP A 177 -3.00 12.12 21.26
CA ASP A 177 -4.17 11.38 20.77
C ASP A 177 -3.75 10.05 20.10
N GLU A 178 -2.70 10.05 19.28
CA GLU A 178 -2.18 8.86 18.59
C GLU A 178 -1.50 7.90 19.59
N LYS A 179 -0.80 8.45 20.59
CA LYS A 179 -0.23 7.65 21.68
C LYS A 179 -1.31 6.89 22.44
N SER A 180 -2.43 7.53 22.72
CA SER A 180 -3.56 6.90 23.42
C SER A 180 -4.13 5.71 22.65
N LEU A 181 -4.22 5.81 21.32
CA LEU A 181 -4.67 4.71 20.47
C LEU A 181 -3.68 3.54 20.40
N THR A 182 -2.40 3.83 20.49
CA THR A 182 -1.35 2.81 20.30
C THR A 182 -0.95 2.10 21.58
N THR A 183 -1.23 2.66 22.75
CA THR A 183 -0.90 2.07 24.05
C THR A 183 -1.47 0.64 24.22
N HIS A 184 -2.63 0.37 23.64
CA HIS A 184 -3.26 -0.96 23.68
C HIS A 184 -2.63 -1.98 22.70
N TYR A 185 -2.02 -1.54 21.61
CA TYR A 185 -1.47 -2.41 20.55
C TYR A 185 0.04 -2.58 20.63
N LEU A 186 0.72 -1.55 21.10
CA LEU A 186 2.15 -1.52 21.26
C LEU A 186 2.46 -1.72 22.75
N ASN A 187 2.27 -2.94 23.27
CA ASN A 187 2.81 -3.30 24.58
C ASN A 187 4.34 -3.15 24.50
N PHE A 188 4.82 -1.95 24.82
CA PHE A 188 6.24 -1.66 25.06
C PHE A 188 6.66 -2.12 26.46
N SER A 189 5.98 -3.12 27.05
CA SER A 189 6.44 -3.74 28.28
C SER A 189 7.85 -4.27 28.07
N ASN A 190 8.73 -3.79 28.89
CA ASN A 190 10.17 -3.92 29.01
C ASN A 190 10.75 -5.25 28.58
#